data_efab44c0bfbeef63f9ab008e2624f53c
#
_entry.id   efab44c0bfbeef63f9ab008e2624f53c
#
_cell.length_a   1.000
_cell.length_b   1.000
_cell.length_c   1.000
_cell.angle_alpha   90.00
_cell.angle_beta   90.00
_cell.angle_gamma   90.00
#
_symmetry.space_group_name_H-M   'P 1'
#
loop_
_entity.id
_entity.type
_entity.pdbx_description
1 polymer ?
#
loop_
_entity_poly.entity_id
_entity_poly.type
_entity_poly.pdbx_seq_one_letter_code
_entity_poly.pdbx_strand_id
1 'polypeptide(L)'
;MIRRMPLDAAFFRELETHLHRRAVRNSLEEVAELLADDFVEFGSSGRVYDKAQAIAALSTDEGEAPKVHDFAIKALASAVVLVTYRSGRGDQFAWRSSIWRRDDGKWRLTFHQATAAAR
;
A
#
# COMPACT_ATOMS: atom_id res chain seq x y z
N MET A 1 -21.65 26.00 1.45
CA MET A 1 -20.96 25.25 0.38
C MET A 1 -19.91 24.34 0.99
N ILE A 2 -20.01 23.07 0.70
CA ILE A 2 -19.04 22.10 1.20
C ILE A 2 -17.77 22.19 0.37
N ARG A 3 -16.71 22.56 1.02
CA ARG A 3 -15.41 22.65 0.36
C ARG A 3 -14.77 21.26 0.31
N ARG A 4 -14.61 20.74 -0.89
CA ARG A 4 -13.89 19.49 -1.09
C ARG A 4 -12.40 19.75 -0.92
N MET A 5 -11.79 19.01 -0.01
CA MET A 5 -10.33 18.99 0.08
C MET A 5 -9.79 18.31 -1.17
N PRO A 6 -8.89 18.94 -1.91
CA PRO A 6 -8.25 18.26 -3.03
C PRO A 6 -7.48 17.06 -2.55
N LEU A 7 -7.48 15.98 -3.32
CA LEU A 7 -6.68 14.80 -3.02
C LEU A 7 -5.21 15.17 -3.10
N ASP A 8 -4.47 14.78 -2.08
CA ASP A 8 -3.07 15.12 -1.94
C ASP A 8 -2.21 13.87 -2.18
N ALA A 9 -1.45 13.89 -3.27
CA ALA A 9 -0.52 12.80 -3.59
C ALA A 9 0.51 12.59 -2.48
N ALA A 10 0.98 13.66 -1.85
CA ALA A 10 1.94 13.56 -0.76
C ALA A 10 1.36 12.81 0.45
N PHE A 11 0.09 13.02 0.75
CA PHE A 11 -0.61 12.32 1.83
C PHE A 11 -0.63 10.81 1.57
N PHE A 12 -1.03 10.41 0.37
CA PHE A 12 -1.10 8.98 0.02
C PHE A 12 0.28 8.36 -0.14
N ARG A 13 1.26 9.13 -0.61
CA ARG A 13 2.64 8.66 -0.64
C ARG A 13 3.14 8.35 0.77
N GLU A 14 2.82 9.20 1.74
CA GLU A 14 3.19 8.96 3.13
C GLU A 14 2.50 7.72 3.69
N LEU A 15 1.21 7.52 3.41
CA LEU A 15 0.50 6.30 3.83
C LEU A 15 1.15 5.04 3.26
N GLU A 16 1.43 5.06 1.97
CA GLU A 16 2.01 3.92 1.26
C GLU A 16 3.42 3.61 1.77
N THR A 17 4.29 4.62 1.85
CA THR A 17 5.68 4.43 2.26
C THR A 17 5.80 4.18 3.76
N HIS A 18 4.83 4.57 4.55
CA HIS A 18 4.78 4.25 5.99
C HIS A 18 4.79 2.72 6.19
N LEU A 19 4.01 1.99 5.40
CA LEU A 19 4.00 0.52 5.42
C LEU A 19 5.32 -0.09 4.97
N HIS A 20 6.12 0.64 4.19
CA HIS A 20 7.42 0.14 3.72
C HIS A 20 8.49 0.20 4.82
N ARG A 21 8.31 1.04 5.84
CA ARG A 21 9.30 1.19 6.90
C ARG A 21 9.35 -0.07 7.74
N ARG A 22 10.56 -0.58 7.98
CA ARG A 22 10.75 -1.82 8.71
C ARG A 22 10.09 -1.80 10.10
N ALA A 23 10.24 -0.70 10.82
CA ALA A 23 9.65 -0.56 12.15
C ALA A 23 8.13 -0.71 12.13
N VAL A 24 7.47 -0.22 11.06
CA VAL A 24 6.01 -0.30 10.91
C VAL A 24 5.59 -1.71 10.49
N ARG A 25 6.20 -2.25 9.42
CA ARG A 25 5.77 -3.56 8.91
C ARG A 25 6.08 -4.70 9.89
N ASN A 26 7.05 -4.53 10.79
CA ASN A 26 7.30 -5.51 11.84
C ASN A 26 6.40 -5.31 13.07
N SER A 27 5.57 -4.27 13.09
CA SER A 27 4.60 -4.02 14.16
C SER A 27 3.25 -4.59 13.76
N LEU A 28 2.83 -5.66 14.42
CA LEU A 28 1.53 -6.30 14.16
C LEU A 28 0.38 -5.30 14.34
N GLU A 29 0.46 -4.46 15.37
CA GLU A 29 -0.60 -3.50 15.68
C GLU A 29 -0.72 -2.41 14.63
N GLU A 30 0.40 -1.83 14.19
CA GLU A 30 0.38 -0.76 13.20
C GLU A 30 -0.10 -1.27 11.85
N VAL A 31 0.36 -2.44 11.41
CA VAL A 31 -0.09 -3.02 10.16
C VAL A 31 -1.57 -3.37 10.22
N ALA A 32 -2.02 -3.96 11.32
CA ALA A 32 -3.43 -4.31 11.49
C ALA A 32 -4.34 -3.08 11.42
N GLU A 33 -3.88 -1.93 11.91
CA GLU A 33 -4.65 -0.69 11.85
C GLU A 33 -4.70 -0.11 10.43
N LEU A 34 -3.64 -0.29 9.65
CA LEU A 34 -3.56 0.25 8.29
C LEU A 34 -4.25 -0.61 7.25
N LEU A 35 -4.40 -1.92 7.49
CA LEU A 35 -5.07 -2.82 6.55
C LEU A 35 -6.55 -2.94 6.90
N ALA A 36 -7.41 -2.85 5.88
CA ALA A 36 -8.83 -3.09 6.05
C ALA A 36 -9.07 -4.57 6.37
N ASP A 37 -10.19 -4.87 7.06
CA ASP A 37 -10.50 -6.25 7.43
C ASP A 37 -10.71 -7.14 6.21
N ASP A 38 -11.15 -6.57 5.08
CA ASP A 38 -11.35 -7.28 3.82
C ASP A 38 -10.13 -7.21 2.89
N PHE A 39 -8.97 -6.85 3.42
CA PHE A 39 -7.76 -6.69 2.62
C PHE A 39 -7.40 -7.97 1.86
N VAL A 40 -7.01 -7.77 0.59
CA VAL A 40 -6.50 -8.84 -0.27
C VAL A 40 -5.26 -8.32 -0.99
N GLU A 41 -4.24 -9.16 -1.09
CA GLU A 41 -3.04 -8.83 -1.85
C GLU A 41 -2.74 -9.93 -2.86
N PHE A 42 -2.43 -9.51 -4.10
CA PHE A 42 -1.85 -10.40 -5.12
C PHE A 42 -0.36 -10.09 -5.22
N GLY A 43 0.46 -11.00 -4.74
CA GLY A 43 1.91 -10.82 -4.78
C GLY A 43 2.49 -11.07 -6.15
N SER A 44 3.68 -10.57 -6.41
CA SER A 44 4.37 -10.73 -7.70
C SER A 44 4.69 -12.19 -8.02
N SER A 45 4.70 -13.06 -7.01
CA SER A 45 4.88 -14.51 -7.19
C SER A 45 3.60 -15.23 -7.62
N GLY A 46 2.47 -14.53 -7.64
CA GLY A 46 1.16 -15.12 -7.89
C GLY A 46 0.45 -15.59 -6.62
N ARG A 47 1.07 -15.45 -5.46
CA ARG A 47 0.46 -15.85 -4.19
C ARG A 47 -0.57 -14.81 -3.75
N VAL A 48 -1.69 -15.29 -3.20
CA VAL A 48 -2.76 -14.45 -2.67
C VAL A 48 -2.68 -14.44 -1.14
N TYR A 49 -2.78 -13.24 -0.56
CA TYR A 49 -2.73 -13.05 0.90
C TYR A 49 -4.00 -12.35 1.35
N ASP A 50 -4.59 -12.83 2.46
CA ASP A 50 -5.59 -12.05 3.19
C ASP A 50 -4.88 -11.18 4.24
N LYS A 51 -5.67 -10.45 5.04
CA LYS A 51 -5.09 -9.54 6.04
C LYS A 51 -4.17 -10.27 7.03
N ALA A 52 -4.61 -11.39 7.58
CA ALA A 52 -3.82 -12.14 8.55
C ALA A 52 -2.51 -12.66 7.95
N GLN A 53 -2.58 -13.17 6.72
CA GLN A 53 -1.40 -13.68 6.02
C GLN A 53 -0.43 -12.55 5.66
N ALA A 54 -0.96 -11.38 5.26
CA ALA A 54 -0.13 -10.22 4.96
C ALA A 54 0.59 -9.71 6.20
N ILE A 55 -0.11 -9.63 7.34
CA ILE A 55 0.49 -9.23 8.61
C ILE A 55 1.61 -10.18 8.99
N ALA A 56 1.37 -11.49 8.88
CA ALA A 56 2.38 -12.49 9.22
C ALA A 56 3.61 -12.37 8.33
N ALA A 57 3.42 -12.17 7.03
CA ALA A 57 4.53 -12.02 6.09
C ALA A 57 5.34 -10.75 6.37
N LEU A 58 4.68 -9.65 6.66
CA LEU A 58 5.34 -8.37 6.94
C LEU A 58 6.08 -8.39 8.28
N SER A 59 5.56 -9.12 9.27
CA SER A 59 6.12 -9.13 10.62
C SER A 59 7.54 -9.68 10.67
N THR A 60 7.92 -10.52 9.72
CA THR A 60 9.25 -11.15 9.65
C THR A 60 10.09 -10.63 8.49
N ASP A 61 9.58 -9.66 7.72
CA ASP A 61 10.32 -9.11 6.59
C ASP A 61 11.46 -8.21 7.09
N GLU A 62 12.68 -8.60 6.82
CA GLU A 62 13.89 -7.87 7.21
C GLU A 62 14.52 -7.08 6.07
N GLY A 63 13.90 -7.09 4.90
CA GLY A 63 14.40 -6.35 3.75
C GLY A 63 14.36 -4.84 3.94
N GLU A 64 15.15 -4.13 3.16
CA GLU A 64 15.14 -2.67 3.16
C GLU A 64 13.84 -2.15 2.53
N ALA A 65 13.45 -0.94 2.92
CA ALA A 65 12.33 -0.27 2.28
C ALA A 65 12.65 -0.05 0.79
N PRO A 66 11.73 -0.37 -0.12
CA PRO A 66 11.97 -0.16 -1.54
C PRO A 66 12.00 1.32 -1.88
N LYS A 67 12.70 1.68 -2.94
CA LYS A 67 12.61 3.01 -3.52
C LYS A 67 11.33 3.11 -4.32
N VAL A 68 10.71 4.29 -4.30
CA VAL A 68 9.44 4.54 -4.97
C VAL A 68 9.65 5.51 -6.12
N HIS A 69 9.21 5.11 -7.31
CA HIS A 69 9.29 5.90 -8.53
C HIS A 69 7.91 5.99 -9.19
N ASP A 70 7.70 7.04 -9.96
CA ASP A 70 6.49 7.19 -10.77
C ASP A 70 5.19 7.12 -9.95
N PHE A 71 5.22 7.73 -8.75
CA PHE A 71 4.09 7.71 -7.85
C PHE A 71 2.94 8.56 -8.41
N ALA A 72 1.75 7.95 -8.46
CA ALA A 72 0.56 8.63 -8.95
C ALA A 72 -0.66 8.19 -8.15
N ILE A 73 -1.65 9.07 -8.07
CA ILE A 73 -2.92 8.76 -7.43
C ILE A 73 -4.07 9.06 -8.40
N LYS A 74 -5.17 8.33 -8.22
CA LYS A 74 -6.40 8.55 -8.98
C LYS A 74 -7.58 8.33 -8.05
N ALA A 75 -8.44 9.32 -7.94
CA ALA A 75 -9.69 9.16 -7.20
C ALA A 75 -10.63 8.25 -7.99
N LEU A 76 -11.05 7.16 -7.38
CA LEU A 76 -12.05 6.27 -7.95
C LEU A 76 -13.44 6.62 -7.46
N ALA A 77 -13.53 7.17 -6.24
CA ALA A 77 -14.74 7.66 -5.62
C ALA A 77 -14.33 8.65 -4.53
N SER A 78 -15.27 9.28 -3.85
CA SER A 78 -14.97 10.28 -2.82
C SER A 78 -14.18 9.70 -1.64
N ALA A 79 -14.32 8.39 -1.39
CA ALA A 79 -13.65 7.72 -0.28
C ALA A 79 -12.77 6.55 -0.74
N VAL A 80 -12.40 6.53 -2.04
CA VAL A 80 -11.58 5.45 -2.62
C VAL A 80 -10.55 6.04 -3.56
N VAL A 81 -9.27 5.72 -3.32
CA VAL A 81 -8.15 6.23 -4.11
C VAL A 81 -7.29 5.07 -4.57
N LEU A 82 -6.97 5.08 -5.85
CA LEU A 82 -5.98 4.18 -6.45
C LEU A 82 -4.60 4.85 -6.39
N VAL A 83 -3.63 4.13 -5.87
CA VAL A 83 -2.23 4.55 -5.84
C VAL A 83 -1.46 3.61 -6.73
N THR A 84 -0.64 4.15 -7.63
CA THR A 84 0.26 3.33 -8.45
C THR A 84 1.68 3.87 -8.38
N TYR A 85 2.64 2.98 -8.45
CA TYR A 85 4.05 3.35 -8.46
C TYR A 85 4.91 2.17 -8.90
N ARG A 86 6.17 2.47 -9.17
CA ARG A 86 7.18 1.45 -9.44
C ARG A 86 8.11 1.39 -8.23
N SER A 87 8.22 0.21 -7.64
CA SER A 87 9.15 -0.01 -6.53
C SER A 87 10.46 -0.60 -7.04
N GLY A 88 11.55 -0.25 -6.39
CA GLY A 88 12.86 -0.82 -6.69
C GLY A 88 13.59 -1.24 -5.43
N ARG A 89 14.10 -2.47 -5.43
CA ARG A 89 14.91 -2.99 -4.34
C ARG A 89 16.06 -3.78 -4.98
N GLY A 90 17.26 -3.19 -4.98
CA GLY A 90 18.39 -3.76 -5.71
C GLY A 90 18.09 -3.77 -7.21
N ASP A 91 18.24 -4.92 -7.87
CA ASP A 91 17.94 -5.09 -9.29
C ASP A 91 16.50 -5.43 -9.56
N GLN A 92 15.67 -5.57 -8.53
CA GLN A 92 14.30 -6.01 -8.67
C GLN A 92 13.34 -4.85 -8.67
N PHE A 93 12.53 -4.76 -9.72
CA PHE A 93 11.53 -3.72 -9.88
C PHE A 93 10.15 -4.35 -10.03
N ALA A 94 9.15 -3.67 -9.49
CA ALA A 94 7.76 -4.10 -9.60
C ALA A 94 6.86 -2.90 -9.80
N TRP A 95 5.85 -3.05 -10.65
CA TRP A 95 4.73 -2.14 -10.70
C TRP A 95 3.78 -2.52 -9.59
N ARG A 96 3.35 -1.52 -8.82
CA ARG A 96 2.47 -1.75 -7.68
C ARG A 96 1.23 -0.90 -7.78
N SER A 97 0.12 -1.47 -7.35
CA SER A 97 -1.13 -0.72 -7.24
C SER A 97 -1.77 -1.04 -5.90
N SER A 98 -2.28 0.00 -5.26
CA SER A 98 -2.95 -0.07 -3.96
C SER A 98 -4.28 0.65 -4.06
N ILE A 99 -5.29 0.11 -3.39
CA ILE A 99 -6.57 0.80 -3.23
C ILE A 99 -6.73 1.15 -1.76
N TRP A 100 -6.80 2.44 -1.49
CA TRP A 100 -7.06 2.97 -0.16
C TRP A 100 -8.51 3.41 -0.08
N ARG A 101 -9.18 3.00 0.99
CA ARG A 101 -10.59 3.33 1.24
C ARG A 101 -10.70 4.00 2.61
N ARG A 102 -11.50 5.06 2.67
CA ARG A 102 -11.76 5.74 3.95
C ARG A 102 -13.02 5.16 4.59
N ASP A 103 -12.82 4.51 5.75
CA ASP A 103 -13.88 3.91 6.56
C ASP A 103 -13.85 4.62 7.92
N ASP A 104 -14.99 5.19 8.34
CA ASP A 104 -15.10 5.90 9.62
C ASP A 104 -14.01 6.95 9.83
N GLY A 105 -13.72 7.71 8.78
CA GLY A 105 -12.73 8.78 8.83
C GLY A 105 -11.29 8.34 8.74
N LYS A 106 -11.04 7.03 8.62
CA LYS A 106 -9.67 6.49 8.52
C LYS A 106 -9.43 5.85 7.17
N TRP A 107 -8.30 6.19 6.56
CA TRP A 107 -7.87 5.55 5.33
C TRP A 107 -7.21 4.20 5.64
N ARG A 108 -7.72 3.14 5.00
CA ARG A 108 -7.17 1.79 5.14
C ARG A 108 -6.91 1.19 3.78
N LEU A 109 -5.85 0.39 3.70
CA LEU A 109 -5.48 -0.32 2.49
C LEU A 109 -6.40 -1.53 2.34
N THR A 110 -7.16 -1.58 1.25
CA THR A 110 -8.10 -2.68 1.00
C THR A 110 -7.61 -3.65 -0.06
N PHE A 111 -6.69 -3.23 -0.93
CA PHE A 111 -6.15 -4.07 -1.98
C PHE A 111 -4.75 -3.63 -2.35
N HIS A 112 -3.88 -4.60 -2.62
CA HIS A 112 -2.53 -4.34 -3.14
C HIS A 112 -2.16 -5.41 -4.15
N GLN A 113 -1.49 -5.01 -5.23
CA GLN A 113 -0.98 -5.94 -6.22
C GLN A 113 0.41 -5.52 -6.66
N ALA A 114 1.27 -6.50 -6.85
CA ALA A 114 2.59 -6.28 -7.40
C ALA A 114 2.80 -7.15 -8.64
N THR A 115 3.40 -6.58 -9.66
CA THR A 115 3.74 -7.27 -10.91
C THR A 115 5.20 -6.95 -11.23
N ALA A 116 5.99 -7.98 -11.49
CA ALA A 116 7.39 -7.75 -11.84
C ALA A 116 7.48 -6.81 -13.04
N ALA A 117 8.30 -5.76 -12.91
CA ALA A 117 8.43 -4.77 -13.96
C ALA A 117 9.56 -5.14 -14.92
N ALA A 118 9.34 -4.87 -16.20
CA ALA A 118 10.40 -4.93 -17.18
C ALA A 118 11.41 -3.80 -16.90
N ARG A 119 12.67 -4.05 -17.20
CA ARG A 119 13.73 -3.08 -17.00
C ARG A 119 13.79 -2.06 -18.13
#